data_9b29ba999dc5ad5eb1c8be7e3477feb2
#
_entry.id   9b29ba999dc5ad5eb1c8be7e3477feb2
#
_cell.length_a   1.000
_cell.length_b   1.000
_cell.length_c   1.000
_cell.angle_alpha   90.00
_cell.angle_beta   90.00
_cell.angle_gamma   90.00
#
_symmetry.space_group_name_H-M   'P 1'
#
loop_
_entity.id
_entity.type
_entity.pdbx_description
1 polymer ?
#
loop_
_entity_poly.entity_id
_entity_poly.type
_entity_poly.pdbx_seq_one_letter_code
_entity_poly.pdbx_strand_id
1 'polypeptide(L)'
;GARQTLKDKRTQGDLPKDVALRRDAVLALQEASDVLAAGSSISAREAAISAAKASPDLVPAAVLAARSYVAQKDFRNASRILEKTWSVQPHPDLAAAYAEIVPDETPAARLRRFDALIRKNPEHRESRLLKAELLLVAEDFPGARRALGDLAETHPTVRTLSIMAAVERGEGADDSVVRGWLTRALSASRGPQWCCDKCHNVMADWAPVCDSCGGFDTLTWREPETRRSASTATGAEMLPLLIGTPRQPEAEAPDLTTPVQPHPPGPAEPEEPKAAASARRVEMAAV
;
A
#
# COMPACT_ATOMS: atom_id res chain seq x y z
N GLY A 1 -14.71 -11.56 -32.36
CA GLY A 1 -13.85 -11.16 -31.23
C GLY A 1 -14.10 -12.03 -30.01
N ALA A 2 -13.30 -11.88 -28.94
CA ALA A 2 -13.30 -12.72 -27.73
C ALA A 2 -14.68 -12.90 -27.08
N ARG A 3 -15.52 -11.84 -27.03
CA ARG A 3 -16.88 -11.91 -26.49
C ARG A 3 -17.83 -12.81 -27.32
N GLN A 4 -17.64 -12.90 -28.64
CA GLN A 4 -18.42 -13.82 -29.48
C GLN A 4 -18.06 -15.27 -29.17
N THR A 5 -16.76 -15.58 -29.09
CA THR A 5 -16.29 -16.93 -28.71
C THR A 5 -16.81 -17.34 -27.32
N LEU A 6 -16.88 -16.39 -26.37
CA LEU A 6 -17.46 -16.65 -25.05
C LEU A 6 -18.94 -16.99 -25.10
N LYS A 7 -19.72 -16.27 -25.93
CA LYS A 7 -21.15 -16.56 -26.17
C LYS A 7 -21.36 -17.94 -26.78
N ASP A 8 -20.52 -18.31 -27.75
CA ASP A 8 -20.58 -19.60 -28.42
C ASP A 8 -20.35 -20.74 -27.42
N LYS A 9 -19.29 -20.64 -26.59
CA LYS A 9 -19.00 -21.62 -25.52
C LYS A 9 -20.13 -21.73 -24.49
N ARG A 10 -20.76 -20.60 -24.13
CA ARG A 10 -21.91 -20.61 -23.23
C ARG A 10 -23.11 -21.35 -23.84
N THR A 11 -23.37 -21.14 -25.14
CA THR A 11 -24.48 -21.82 -25.85
C THR A 11 -24.23 -23.33 -26.00
N GLN A 12 -22.98 -23.75 -26.09
CA GLN A 12 -22.55 -25.15 -26.14
C GLN A 12 -22.61 -25.85 -24.77
N GLY A 13 -22.82 -25.11 -23.68
CA GLY A 13 -22.89 -25.65 -22.31
C GLY A 13 -21.51 -25.91 -21.68
N ASP A 14 -20.43 -25.50 -22.32
CA ASP A 14 -19.05 -25.74 -21.87
C ASP A 14 -18.62 -24.83 -20.70
N LEU A 15 -19.44 -23.84 -20.34
CA LEU A 15 -19.07 -22.85 -19.33
C LEU A 15 -20.24 -22.59 -18.37
N PRO A 16 -20.02 -22.65 -17.03
CA PRO A 16 -20.99 -22.25 -16.03
C PRO A 16 -21.47 -20.79 -16.26
N LYS A 17 -22.75 -20.54 -15.97
CA LYS A 17 -23.40 -19.26 -16.28
C LYS A 17 -22.75 -18.08 -15.57
N ASP A 18 -22.40 -18.24 -14.31
CA ASP A 18 -21.73 -17.25 -13.45
C ASP A 18 -20.33 -16.92 -13.98
N VAL A 19 -19.54 -17.94 -14.34
CA VAL A 19 -18.21 -17.78 -14.95
C VAL A 19 -18.32 -17.07 -16.31
N ALA A 20 -19.33 -17.42 -17.11
CA ALA A 20 -19.55 -16.74 -18.39
C ALA A 20 -19.91 -15.26 -18.21
N LEU A 21 -20.76 -14.94 -17.24
CA LEU A 21 -21.14 -13.56 -16.93
C LEU A 21 -19.94 -12.75 -16.42
N ARG A 22 -19.13 -13.33 -15.52
CA ARG A 22 -17.90 -12.70 -15.01
C ARG A 22 -16.93 -12.39 -16.15
N ARG A 23 -16.62 -13.36 -16.99
CA ARG A 23 -15.68 -13.18 -18.11
C ARG A 23 -16.19 -12.18 -19.16
N ASP A 24 -17.50 -12.17 -19.44
CA ASP A 24 -18.10 -11.15 -20.33
C ASP A 24 -17.97 -9.75 -19.72
N ALA A 25 -18.19 -9.60 -18.41
CA ALA A 25 -18.00 -8.35 -17.70
C ALA A 25 -16.54 -7.85 -17.76
N VAL A 26 -15.55 -8.74 -17.59
CA VAL A 26 -14.14 -8.39 -17.72
C VAL A 26 -13.79 -7.93 -19.13
N LEU A 27 -14.25 -8.62 -20.16
CA LEU A 27 -14.03 -8.23 -21.56
C LEU A 27 -14.72 -6.90 -21.89
N ALA A 28 -15.96 -6.71 -21.42
CA ALA A 28 -16.70 -5.46 -21.61
C ALA A 28 -16.02 -4.29 -20.92
N LEU A 29 -15.47 -4.52 -19.72
CA LEU A 29 -14.70 -3.52 -18.99
C LEU A 29 -13.44 -3.10 -19.76
N GLN A 30 -12.67 -4.06 -20.29
CA GLN A 30 -11.47 -3.74 -21.08
C GLN A 30 -11.81 -2.93 -22.32
N GLU A 31 -12.82 -3.36 -23.10
CA GLU A 31 -13.29 -2.63 -24.27
C GLU A 31 -13.74 -1.19 -23.91
N ALA A 32 -14.48 -1.05 -22.81
CA ALA A 32 -14.94 0.26 -22.34
C ALA A 32 -13.77 1.15 -21.89
N SER A 33 -12.80 0.58 -21.17
CA SER A 33 -11.61 1.30 -20.69
C SER A 33 -10.77 1.82 -21.87
N ASP A 34 -10.51 0.99 -22.88
CA ASP A 34 -9.75 1.37 -24.07
C ASP A 34 -10.42 2.51 -24.84
N VAL A 35 -11.75 2.45 -25.00
CA VAL A 35 -12.53 3.50 -25.68
C VAL A 35 -12.53 4.79 -24.87
N LEU A 36 -12.67 4.72 -23.54
CA LEU A 36 -12.68 5.91 -22.68
C LEU A 36 -11.31 6.54 -22.55
N ALA A 37 -10.22 5.78 -22.64
CA ALA A 37 -8.86 6.29 -22.70
C ALA A 37 -8.60 7.08 -24.01
N ALA A 38 -9.23 6.64 -25.12
CA ALA A 38 -9.15 7.33 -26.41
C ALA A 38 -10.07 8.56 -26.51
N GLY A 39 -11.04 8.70 -25.60
CA GLY A 39 -11.98 9.82 -25.58
C GLY A 39 -13.32 9.51 -24.91
N SER A 40 -14.22 10.50 -24.86
CA SER A 40 -15.51 10.31 -24.22
C SER A 40 -16.49 9.56 -25.15
N SER A 41 -17.03 8.43 -24.67
CA SER A 41 -18.03 7.64 -25.39
C SER A 41 -19.19 7.27 -24.48
N ILE A 42 -20.42 7.54 -24.93
CA ILE A 42 -21.64 7.16 -24.19
C ILE A 42 -21.74 5.63 -24.12
N SER A 43 -21.52 4.94 -25.23
CA SER A 43 -21.61 3.48 -25.29
C SER A 43 -20.56 2.78 -24.40
N ALA A 44 -19.36 3.34 -24.27
CA ALA A 44 -18.34 2.81 -23.39
C ALA A 44 -18.71 3.01 -21.90
N ARG A 45 -19.32 4.15 -21.55
CA ARG A 45 -19.84 4.38 -20.19
C ARG A 45 -20.96 3.40 -19.84
N GLU A 46 -21.88 3.17 -20.74
CA GLU A 46 -22.97 2.19 -20.57
C GLU A 46 -22.42 0.76 -20.44
N ALA A 47 -21.40 0.41 -21.22
CA ALA A 47 -20.71 -0.88 -21.11
C ALA A 47 -20.04 -1.08 -19.74
N ALA A 48 -19.36 -0.06 -19.22
CA ALA A 48 -18.76 -0.10 -17.88
C ALA A 48 -19.82 -0.27 -16.77
N ILE A 49 -20.94 0.45 -16.86
CA ILE A 49 -22.07 0.34 -15.93
C ILE A 49 -22.70 -1.06 -16.01
N SER A 50 -22.87 -1.61 -17.22
CA SER A 50 -23.40 -2.95 -17.43
C SER A 50 -22.47 -4.02 -16.85
N ALA A 51 -21.15 -3.89 -17.05
CA ALA A 51 -20.16 -4.80 -16.50
C ALA A 51 -20.20 -4.83 -14.96
N ALA A 52 -20.24 -3.66 -14.31
CA ALA A 52 -20.32 -3.54 -12.86
C ALA A 52 -21.64 -4.12 -12.29
N LYS A 53 -22.74 -4.01 -13.01
CA LYS A 53 -24.02 -4.62 -12.61
C LYS A 53 -24.01 -6.14 -12.77
N ALA A 54 -23.36 -6.66 -13.80
CA ALA A 54 -23.27 -8.08 -14.08
C ALA A 54 -22.32 -8.83 -13.12
N SER A 55 -21.24 -8.15 -12.67
CA SER A 55 -20.25 -8.70 -11.75
C SER A 55 -19.97 -7.70 -10.62
N PRO A 56 -20.80 -7.71 -9.55
CA PRO A 56 -20.66 -6.76 -8.44
C PRO A 56 -19.34 -6.87 -7.64
N ASP A 57 -18.63 -7.98 -7.77
CA ASP A 57 -17.32 -8.25 -7.21
C ASP A 57 -16.15 -7.71 -8.06
N LEU A 58 -16.45 -7.21 -9.27
CA LEU A 58 -15.44 -6.63 -10.17
C LEU A 58 -15.18 -5.17 -9.80
N VAL A 59 -14.30 -4.96 -8.82
CA VAL A 59 -13.94 -3.64 -8.28
C VAL A 59 -13.64 -2.61 -9.37
N PRO A 60 -12.74 -2.87 -10.36
CA PRO A 60 -12.41 -1.87 -11.37
C PRO A 60 -13.60 -1.50 -12.28
N ALA A 61 -14.56 -2.43 -12.50
CA ALA A 61 -15.77 -2.10 -13.23
C ALA A 61 -16.67 -1.14 -12.43
N ALA A 62 -16.79 -1.34 -11.11
CA ALA A 62 -17.56 -0.45 -10.25
C ALA A 62 -16.93 0.95 -10.17
N VAL A 63 -15.60 1.06 -10.10
CA VAL A 63 -14.87 2.33 -10.12
C VAL A 63 -15.11 3.07 -11.44
N LEU A 64 -14.95 2.40 -12.59
CA LEU A 64 -15.17 3.01 -13.90
C LEU A 64 -16.64 3.42 -14.11
N ALA A 65 -17.58 2.59 -13.66
CA ALA A 65 -19.01 2.90 -13.69
C ALA A 65 -19.36 4.11 -12.80
N ALA A 66 -18.80 4.19 -11.61
CA ALA A 66 -19.00 5.33 -10.71
C ALA A 66 -18.49 6.64 -11.33
N ARG A 67 -17.26 6.64 -11.87
CA ARG A 67 -16.71 7.79 -12.60
C ARG A 67 -17.55 8.16 -13.81
N SER A 68 -18.12 7.18 -14.50
CA SER A 68 -19.06 7.40 -15.62
C SER A 68 -20.34 8.09 -15.17
N TYR A 69 -20.90 7.71 -14.01
CA TYR A 69 -22.04 8.39 -13.41
C TYR A 69 -21.70 9.80 -12.92
N VAL A 70 -20.54 9.99 -12.29
CA VAL A 70 -20.07 11.32 -11.85
C VAL A 70 -19.95 12.27 -13.03
N ALA A 71 -19.39 11.80 -14.16
CA ALA A 71 -19.29 12.59 -15.40
C ALA A 71 -20.68 12.99 -15.97
N GLN A 72 -21.73 12.21 -15.67
CA GLN A 72 -23.11 12.50 -16.01
C GLN A 72 -23.86 13.29 -14.91
N LYS A 73 -23.15 13.68 -13.83
CA LYS A 73 -23.73 14.32 -12.64
C LYS A 73 -24.77 13.47 -11.90
N ASP A 74 -24.76 12.16 -12.12
CA ASP A 74 -25.64 11.20 -11.44
C ASP A 74 -24.94 10.64 -10.20
N PHE A 75 -24.74 11.49 -9.21
CA PHE A 75 -24.04 11.16 -7.96
C PHE A 75 -24.75 10.07 -7.14
N ARG A 76 -26.06 9.98 -7.28
CA ARG A 76 -26.88 8.97 -6.59
C ARG A 76 -26.56 7.56 -7.08
N ASN A 77 -26.50 7.36 -8.40
CA ASN A 77 -26.16 6.07 -8.97
C ASN A 77 -24.68 5.76 -8.83
N ALA A 78 -23.79 6.77 -8.86
CA ALA A 78 -22.37 6.61 -8.50
C ALA A 78 -22.20 6.04 -7.10
N SER A 79 -22.85 6.61 -6.09
CA SER A 79 -22.82 6.10 -4.71
C SER A 79 -23.37 4.66 -4.63
N ARG A 80 -24.52 4.39 -5.24
CA ARG A 80 -25.17 3.07 -5.17
C ARG A 80 -24.32 1.95 -5.76
N ILE A 81 -23.64 2.18 -6.90
CA ILE A 81 -22.82 1.15 -7.52
C ILE A 81 -21.61 0.81 -6.63
N LEU A 82 -20.95 1.83 -6.04
CA LEU A 82 -19.84 1.64 -5.12
C LEU A 82 -20.28 0.95 -3.83
N GLU A 83 -21.40 1.35 -3.24
CA GLU A 83 -21.96 0.73 -2.05
C GLU A 83 -22.33 -0.74 -2.27
N LYS A 84 -22.86 -1.07 -3.46
CA LYS A 84 -23.19 -2.45 -3.82
C LYS A 84 -21.93 -3.31 -3.92
N THR A 85 -20.88 -2.81 -4.55
CA THR A 85 -19.61 -3.54 -4.65
C THR A 85 -18.93 -3.63 -3.28
N TRP A 86 -18.95 -2.57 -2.46
CA TRP A 86 -18.44 -2.60 -1.09
C TRP A 86 -19.11 -3.67 -0.22
N SER A 87 -20.41 -3.92 -0.40
CA SER A 87 -21.08 -4.97 0.37
C SER A 87 -20.56 -6.38 0.07
N VAL A 88 -19.99 -6.59 -1.12
CA VAL A 88 -19.42 -7.87 -1.56
C VAL A 88 -17.92 -7.92 -1.30
N GLN A 89 -17.20 -6.87 -1.72
CA GLN A 89 -15.74 -6.80 -1.64
C GLN A 89 -15.27 -5.37 -1.34
N PRO A 90 -15.12 -5.00 -0.06
CA PRO A 90 -14.51 -3.74 0.31
C PRO A 90 -13.08 -3.63 -0.26
N HIS A 91 -12.79 -2.47 -0.88
CA HIS A 91 -11.50 -2.23 -1.54
C HIS A 91 -11.12 -0.75 -1.47
N PRO A 92 -9.82 -0.40 -1.30
CA PRO A 92 -9.36 1.00 -1.25
C PRO A 92 -9.82 1.85 -2.44
N ASP A 93 -9.78 1.30 -3.67
CA ASP A 93 -10.17 2.03 -4.88
C ASP A 93 -11.65 2.42 -4.89
N LEU A 94 -12.52 1.62 -4.26
CA LEU A 94 -13.94 1.99 -4.10
C LEU A 94 -14.09 3.18 -3.15
N ALA A 95 -13.30 3.22 -2.08
CA ALA A 95 -13.29 4.35 -1.15
C ALA A 95 -12.75 5.62 -1.83
N ALA A 96 -11.68 5.49 -2.63
CA ALA A 96 -11.15 6.59 -3.43
C ALA A 96 -12.19 7.13 -4.44
N ALA A 97 -12.82 6.25 -5.22
CA ALA A 97 -13.89 6.64 -6.14
C ALA A 97 -15.11 7.25 -5.42
N TYR A 98 -15.42 6.78 -4.22
CA TYR A 98 -16.49 7.34 -3.40
C TYR A 98 -16.13 8.76 -2.92
N ALA A 99 -14.86 9.04 -2.61
CA ALA A 99 -14.38 10.38 -2.29
C ALA A 99 -14.51 11.33 -3.50
N GLU A 100 -14.25 10.86 -4.72
CA GLU A 100 -14.36 11.66 -5.96
C GLU A 100 -15.78 12.20 -6.22
N ILE A 101 -16.83 11.61 -5.63
CA ILE A 101 -18.23 12.07 -5.81
C ILE A 101 -18.42 13.47 -5.24
N VAL A 102 -17.79 13.78 -4.10
CA VAL A 102 -17.83 15.10 -3.45
C VAL A 102 -16.41 15.45 -2.98
N PRO A 103 -15.58 16.04 -3.85
CA PRO A 103 -14.15 16.24 -3.55
C PRO A 103 -13.91 17.28 -2.45
N ASP A 104 -14.70 18.35 -2.40
CA ASP A 104 -14.46 19.53 -1.57
C ASP A 104 -15.25 19.53 -0.23
N GLU A 105 -15.58 18.36 0.29
CA GLU A 105 -16.29 18.26 1.57
C GLU A 105 -15.35 18.38 2.78
N THR A 106 -15.86 18.91 3.89
CA THR A 106 -15.12 18.95 5.15
C THR A 106 -14.89 17.54 5.71
N PRO A 107 -13.85 17.31 6.55
CA PRO A 107 -13.61 16.00 7.17
C PRO A 107 -14.83 15.43 7.89
N ALA A 108 -15.54 16.26 8.64
CA ALA A 108 -16.76 15.84 9.35
C ALA A 108 -17.91 15.49 8.41
N ALA A 109 -18.06 16.19 7.27
CA ALA A 109 -19.07 15.86 6.26
C ALA A 109 -18.71 14.55 5.55
N ARG A 110 -17.42 14.39 5.21
CA ARG A 110 -16.88 13.16 4.61
C ARG A 110 -17.12 11.97 5.51
N LEU A 111 -16.79 12.04 6.78
CA LEU A 111 -17.02 10.98 7.76
C LEU A 111 -18.50 10.55 7.78
N ARG A 112 -19.44 11.52 7.86
CA ARG A 112 -20.89 11.22 7.84
C ARG A 112 -21.35 10.56 6.54
N ARG A 113 -20.82 11.00 5.39
CA ARG A 113 -21.17 10.44 4.08
C ARG A 113 -20.64 9.02 3.92
N PHE A 114 -19.39 8.77 4.30
CA PHE A 114 -18.75 7.47 4.24
C PHE A 114 -19.35 6.43 5.19
N ASP A 115 -20.06 6.87 6.23
CA ASP A 115 -20.78 5.97 7.13
C ASP A 115 -21.82 5.10 6.38
N ALA A 116 -22.42 5.63 5.31
CA ALA A 116 -23.32 4.87 4.44
C ALA A 116 -22.60 3.74 3.71
N LEU A 117 -21.36 3.97 3.24
CA LEU A 117 -20.52 2.97 2.60
C LEU A 117 -20.06 1.91 3.62
N ILE A 118 -19.50 2.34 4.75
CA ILE A 118 -18.93 1.48 5.80
C ILE A 118 -19.99 0.52 6.35
N ARG A 119 -21.23 0.99 6.57
CA ARG A 119 -22.34 0.16 7.04
C ARG A 119 -22.73 -0.98 6.10
N LYS A 120 -22.29 -0.99 4.84
CA LYS A 120 -22.56 -2.12 3.92
C LYS A 120 -21.79 -3.38 4.29
N ASN A 121 -20.62 -3.22 4.95
CA ASN A 121 -19.82 -4.35 5.42
C ASN A 121 -18.95 -3.89 6.62
N PRO A 122 -19.57 -3.62 7.79
CA PRO A 122 -18.90 -2.93 8.91
C PRO A 122 -17.76 -3.72 9.55
N GLU A 123 -17.87 -5.05 9.56
CA GLU A 123 -16.90 -5.93 10.22
C GLU A 123 -15.68 -6.24 9.35
N HIS A 124 -15.75 -5.92 8.06
CA HIS A 124 -14.63 -6.15 7.17
C HIS A 124 -13.44 -5.26 7.53
N ARG A 125 -12.23 -5.84 7.48
CA ARG A 125 -10.98 -5.12 7.81
C ARG A 125 -10.85 -3.79 7.09
N GLU A 126 -11.13 -3.75 5.79
CA GLU A 126 -11.07 -2.53 4.99
C GLU A 126 -12.02 -1.44 5.48
N SER A 127 -13.22 -1.82 5.94
CA SER A 127 -14.19 -0.87 6.51
C SER A 127 -13.71 -0.29 7.84
N ARG A 128 -13.08 -1.11 8.68
CA ARG A 128 -12.48 -0.67 9.95
C ARG A 128 -11.29 0.27 9.71
N LEU A 129 -10.41 -0.07 8.77
CA LEU A 129 -9.26 0.76 8.39
C LEU A 129 -9.72 2.11 7.81
N LEU A 130 -10.65 2.09 6.85
CA LEU A 130 -11.22 3.29 6.27
C LEU A 130 -11.86 4.20 7.33
N LYS A 131 -12.62 3.61 8.27
CA LYS A 131 -13.22 4.38 9.36
C LYS A 131 -12.17 5.02 10.27
N ALA A 132 -11.12 4.27 10.59
CA ALA A 132 -10.02 4.81 11.41
C ALA A 132 -9.29 5.96 10.70
N GLU A 133 -9.01 5.85 9.40
CA GLU A 133 -8.40 6.92 8.60
C GLU A 133 -9.27 8.17 8.53
N LEU A 134 -10.57 8.02 8.33
CA LEU A 134 -11.50 9.15 8.29
C LEU A 134 -11.59 9.86 9.65
N LEU A 135 -11.56 9.11 10.75
CA LEU A 135 -11.55 9.66 12.11
C LEU A 135 -10.23 10.37 12.43
N LEU A 136 -9.08 9.84 11.95
CA LEU A 136 -7.80 10.55 12.04
C LEU A 136 -7.82 11.92 11.36
N VAL A 137 -8.39 11.99 10.14
CA VAL A 137 -8.52 13.25 9.40
C VAL A 137 -9.48 14.21 10.09
N ALA A 138 -10.47 13.68 10.84
CA ALA A 138 -11.39 14.47 11.66
C ALA A 138 -10.83 14.76 13.07
N GLU A 139 -9.59 14.40 13.37
CA GLU A 139 -8.89 14.55 14.65
C GLU A 139 -9.60 13.86 15.85
N ASP A 140 -10.46 12.87 15.56
CA ASP A 140 -11.02 11.97 16.59
C ASP A 140 -10.10 10.76 16.80
N PHE A 141 -8.96 10.97 17.46
CA PHE A 141 -7.96 9.93 17.69
C PHE A 141 -8.50 8.77 18.55
N PRO A 142 -9.24 9.02 19.66
CA PRO A 142 -9.86 7.92 20.41
C PRO A 142 -10.89 7.14 19.59
N GLY A 143 -11.63 7.81 18.70
CA GLY A 143 -12.54 7.17 17.76
C GLY A 143 -11.80 6.30 16.75
N ALA A 144 -10.68 6.79 16.20
CA ALA A 144 -9.83 6.06 15.28
C ALA A 144 -9.25 4.79 15.94
N ARG A 145 -8.79 4.88 17.20
CA ARG A 145 -8.33 3.72 17.98
C ARG A 145 -9.43 2.67 18.13
N ARG A 146 -10.64 3.09 18.49
CA ARG A 146 -11.79 2.16 18.60
C ARG A 146 -12.15 1.51 17.28
N ALA A 147 -12.12 2.26 16.18
CA ALA A 147 -12.41 1.73 14.85
C ALA A 147 -11.35 0.72 14.39
N LEU A 148 -10.08 0.99 14.65
CA LEU A 148 -8.96 0.09 14.36
C LEU A 148 -9.07 -1.19 15.21
N GLY A 149 -9.44 -1.07 16.50
CA GLY A 149 -9.55 -2.17 17.45
C GLY A 149 -8.25 -2.96 17.55
N ASP A 150 -8.34 -4.27 17.38
CA ASP A 150 -7.25 -5.24 17.51
C ASP A 150 -6.42 -5.46 16.22
N LEU A 151 -6.72 -4.74 15.13
CA LEU A 151 -6.08 -4.98 13.83
C LEU A 151 -4.56 -4.76 13.84
N ALA A 152 -4.06 -3.86 14.69
CA ALA A 152 -2.61 -3.64 14.84
C ALA A 152 -1.87 -4.87 15.40
N GLU A 153 -2.56 -5.78 16.05
CA GLU A 153 -2.03 -7.02 16.65
C GLU A 153 -2.36 -8.24 15.79
N THR A 154 -3.62 -8.36 15.36
CA THR A 154 -4.11 -9.53 14.62
C THR A 154 -3.74 -9.52 13.14
N HIS A 155 -3.63 -8.33 12.54
CA HIS A 155 -3.29 -8.13 11.12
C HIS A 155 -2.33 -6.94 10.96
N PRO A 156 -1.08 -7.06 11.43
CA PRO A 156 -0.09 -5.99 11.40
C PRO A 156 0.43 -5.77 9.98
N THR A 157 -0.22 -4.89 9.24
CA THR A 157 0.25 -4.41 7.94
C THR A 157 0.92 -3.06 8.07
N VAL A 158 1.69 -2.63 7.06
CA VAL A 158 2.26 -1.27 7.01
C VAL A 158 1.17 -0.23 7.27
N ARG A 159 0.01 -0.35 6.61
CA ARG A 159 -1.13 0.58 6.76
C ARG A 159 -1.69 0.57 8.18
N THR A 160 -1.96 -0.61 8.74
CA THR A 160 -2.51 -0.76 10.10
C THR A 160 -1.60 -0.14 11.15
N LEU A 161 -0.29 -0.43 11.06
CA LEU A 161 0.71 0.07 12.00
C LEU A 161 0.96 1.57 11.85
N SER A 162 0.88 2.11 10.62
CA SER A 162 0.96 3.55 10.37
C SER A 162 -0.23 4.30 10.93
N ILE A 163 -1.44 3.76 10.82
CA ILE A 163 -2.64 4.30 11.44
C ILE A 163 -2.46 4.34 12.97
N MET A 164 -1.94 3.25 13.57
CA MET A 164 -1.71 3.19 15.00
C MET A 164 -0.67 4.22 15.46
N ALA A 165 0.43 4.39 14.72
CA ALA A 165 1.41 5.44 14.99
C ALA A 165 0.80 6.85 14.94
N ALA A 166 -0.11 7.10 13.99
CA ALA A 166 -0.82 8.38 13.87
C ALA A 166 -1.80 8.60 15.05
N VAL A 167 -2.49 7.55 15.49
CA VAL A 167 -3.35 7.59 16.69
C VAL A 167 -2.54 7.95 17.92
N GLU A 168 -1.44 7.22 18.18
CA GLU A 168 -0.56 7.49 19.33
C GLU A 168 -0.06 8.94 19.33
N ARG A 169 0.40 9.42 18.19
CA ARG A 169 0.86 10.80 18.06
C ARG A 169 -0.27 11.79 18.35
N GLY A 170 -1.46 11.55 17.82
CA GLY A 170 -2.62 12.44 18.04
C GLY A 170 -3.11 12.45 19.48
N GLU A 171 -2.96 11.37 20.22
CA GLU A 171 -3.28 11.26 21.65
C GLU A 171 -2.14 11.79 22.56
N GLY A 172 -1.03 12.26 21.98
CA GLY A 172 0.09 12.85 22.72
C GLY A 172 1.07 11.84 23.34
N ALA A 173 1.15 10.64 22.80
CA ALA A 173 2.14 9.67 23.26
C ALA A 173 3.57 10.12 22.96
N ASP A 174 4.53 9.61 23.75
CA ASP A 174 5.94 9.90 23.55
C ASP A 174 6.44 9.49 22.17
N ASP A 175 7.39 10.24 21.61
CA ASP A 175 7.99 9.95 20.30
C ASP A 175 8.60 8.54 20.21
N SER A 176 9.04 7.97 21.33
CA SER A 176 9.54 6.60 21.40
C SER A 176 8.47 5.57 21.06
N VAL A 177 7.24 5.77 21.53
CA VAL A 177 6.09 4.90 21.23
C VAL A 177 5.73 4.99 19.75
N VAL A 178 5.62 6.21 19.22
CA VAL A 178 5.34 6.45 17.79
C VAL A 178 6.39 5.78 16.90
N ARG A 179 7.69 5.98 17.23
CA ARG A 179 8.78 5.33 16.52
C ARG A 179 8.73 3.81 16.62
N GLY A 180 8.33 3.26 17.76
CA GLY A 180 8.14 1.82 17.92
C GLY A 180 7.13 1.23 16.92
N TRP A 181 5.99 1.89 16.73
CA TRP A 181 4.99 1.49 15.73
C TRP A 181 5.51 1.60 14.30
N LEU A 182 6.18 2.71 13.96
CA LEU A 182 6.75 2.91 12.63
C LEU A 182 7.88 1.91 12.33
N THR A 183 8.71 1.58 13.32
CA THR A 183 9.75 0.54 13.18
C THR A 183 9.15 -0.82 12.87
N ARG A 184 8.06 -1.21 13.56
CA ARG A 184 7.32 -2.44 13.24
C ARG A 184 6.75 -2.41 11.82
N ALA A 185 6.31 -1.25 11.33
CA ALA A 185 5.78 -1.09 9.98
C ALA A 185 6.82 -1.38 8.88
N LEU A 186 8.12 -1.12 9.13
CA LEU A 186 9.19 -1.34 8.13
C LEU A 186 9.32 -2.81 7.70
N SER A 187 9.02 -3.75 8.59
CA SER A 187 9.10 -5.20 8.33
C SER A 187 7.73 -5.86 8.15
N ALA A 188 6.65 -5.08 8.21
CA ALA A 188 5.30 -5.60 8.14
C ALA A 188 4.88 -5.93 6.70
N SER A 189 3.85 -6.79 6.57
CA SER A 189 3.19 -7.05 5.29
C SER A 189 2.62 -5.76 4.71
N ARG A 190 2.68 -5.60 3.40
CA ARG A 190 1.97 -4.51 2.70
C ARG A 190 0.45 -4.65 2.74
N GLY A 191 -0.05 -5.80 3.19
CA GLY A 191 -1.47 -6.13 3.17
C GLY A 191 -1.90 -6.71 1.82
N PRO A 192 -3.22 -6.70 1.54
CA PRO A 192 -3.75 -7.22 0.30
C PRO A 192 -3.22 -6.49 -0.93
N GLN A 193 -3.01 -7.24 -2.02
CA GLN A 193 -2.55 -6.78 -3.32
C GLN A 193 -3.26 -7.59 -4.42
N TRP A 194 -3.16 -7.15 -5.67
CA TRP A 194 -3.64 -7.93 -6.79
C TRP A 194 -2.71 -9.12 -7.05
N CYS A 195 -3.15 -10.31 -6.68
CA CYS A 195 -2.38 -11.55 -6.80
C CYS A 195 -3.01 -12.46 -7.85
N CYS A 196 -2.18 -13.00 -8.73
CA CYS A 196 -2.63 -13.99 -9.69
C CYS A 196 -2.83 -15.34 -9.01
N ASP A 197 -4.01 -15.94 -9.12
CA ASP A 197 -4.30 -17.27 -8.54
C ASP A 197 -3.60 -18.40 -9.27
N LYS A 198 -3.12 -18.18 -10.50
CA LYS A 198 -2.42 -19.19 -11.30
C LYS A 198 -0.92 -19.26 -11.05
N CYS A 199 -0.24 -18.11 -10.96
CA CYS A 199 1.23 -18.05 -10.86
C CYS A 199 1.73 -17.31 -9.63
N HIS A 200 0.83 -16.80 -8.78
CA HIS A 200 1.11 -16.03 -7.56
C HIS A 200 1.89 -14.71 -7.80
N ASN A 201 1.95 -14.24 -9.06
CA ASN A 201 2.52 -12.94 -9.37
C ASN A 201 1.69 -11.84 -8.73
N VAL A 202 2.38 -10.81 -8.23
CA VAL A 202 1.76 -9.63 -7.60
C VAL A 202 1.83 -8.47 -8.59
N MET A 203 0.68 -7.87 -8.87
CA MET A 203 0.55 -6.72 -9.76
C MET A 203 0.16 -5.47 -8.96
N ALA A 204 0.65 -4.31 -9.38
CA ALA A 204 0.31 -3.03 -8.76
C ALA A 204 -1.17 -2.68 -8.98
N ASP A 205 -1.62 -2.88 -10.21
CA ASP A 205 -2.98 -2.58 -10.64
C ASP A 205 -3.68 -3.83 -11.15
N TRP A 206 -5.01 -3.82 -11.10
CA TRP A 206 -5.78 -4.87 -11.73
C TRP A 206 -5.68 -4.81 -13.26
N ALA A 207 -5.54 -5.97 -13.88
CA ALA A 207 -5.62 -6.14 -15.32
C ALA A 207 -6.42 -7.39 -15.67
N PRO A 208 -7.06 -7.45 -16.84
CA PRO A 208 -7.83 -8.63 -17.27
C PRO A 208 -6.93 -9.84 -17.53
N VAL A 209 -5.66 -9.63 -17.78
CA VAL A 209 -4.65 -10.67 -18.08
C VAL A 209 -3.45 -10.45 -17.19
N CYS A 210 -2.99 -11.50 -16.53
CA CYS A 210 -1.75 -11.46 -15.75
C CYS A 210 -0.54 -11.26 -16.67
N ASP A 211 0.31 -10.28 -16.38
CA ASP A 211 1.49 -9.93 -17.16
C ASP A 211 2.58 -11.00 -17.15
N SER A 212 2.62 -11.84 -16.12
CA SER A 212 3.61 -12.93 -15.96
C SER A 212 3.22 -14.21 -16.67
N CYS A 213 1.96 -14.69 -16.50
CA CYS A 213 1.57 -16.02 -17.00
C CYS A 213 0.51 -15.99 -18.10
N GLY A 214 0.02 -14.81 -18.51
CA GLY A 214 -1.05 -14.66 -19.49
C GLY A 214 -2.41 -15.20 -19.03
N GLY A 215 -2.60 -15.48 -17.74
CA GLY A 215 -3.88 -15.94 -17.19
C GLY A 215 -4.95 -14.86 -17.29
N PHE A 216 -6.12 -15.20 -17.90
CA PHE A 216 -7.25 -14.30 -18.05
C PHE A 216 -8.17 -14.41 -16.83
N ASP A 217 -8.55 -13.25 -16.24
CA ASP A 217 -9.41 -13.11 -15.06
C ASP A 217 -8.91 -13.96 -13.86
N THR A 218 -7.61 -13.85 -13.59
CA THR A 218 -6.92 -14.62 -12.53
C THR A 218 -6.42 -13.75 -11.39
N LEU A 219 -6.68 -12.45 -11.41
CA LEU A 219 -6.25 -11.52 -10.36
C LEU A 219 -7.32 -11.40 -9.29
N THR A 220 -6.92 -11.70 -8.05
CA THR A 220 -7.74 -11.54 -6.84
C THR A 220 -7.07 -10.60 -5.85
N TRP A 221 -7.89 -9.84 -5.12
CA TRP A 221 -7.40 -8.93 -4.07
C TRP A 221 -7.22 -9.71 -2.77
N ARG A 222 -5.99 -10.08 -2.47
CA ARG A 222 -5.62 -10.86 -1.28
C ARG A 222 -4.20 -10.58 -0.83
N GLU A 223 -3.87 -10.99 0.37
CA GLU A 223 -2.48 -10.96 0.82
C GLU A 223 -1.65 -11.93 -0.01
N PRO A 224 -0.50 -11.49 -0.54
CA PRO A 224 0.41 -12.38 -1.25
C PRO A 224 0.83 -13.53 -0.33
N GLU A 225 0.88 -14.73 -0.87
CA GLU A 225 1.53 -15.83 -0.18
C GLU A 225 3.02 -15.48 -0.02
N THR A 226 3.45 -15.26 1.21
CA THR A 226 4.87 -15.09 1.50
C THR A 226 5.56 -16.39 1.11
N ARG A 227 6.08 -16.45 -0.14
CA ARG A 227 7.18 -17.35 -0.37
C ARG A 227 8.23 -16.93 0.65
N ARG A 228 8.62 -17.84 1.54
CA ARG A 228 9.84 -17.69 2.32
C ARG A 228 11.01 -17.68 1.32
N SER A 229 11.17 -16.59 0.60
CA SER A 229 12.44 -16.28 -0.02
C SER A 229 13.40 -16.11 1.13
N ALA A 230 14.46 -16.91 1.13
CA ALA A 230 15.55 -16.75 2.07
C ALA A 230 15.85 -15.24 2.16
N SER A 231 15.77 -14.73 3.39
CA SER A 231 15.93 -13.33 3.71
C SER A 231 17.12 -12.74 2.98
N THR A 232 16.87 -12.02 1.92
CA THR A 232 17.79 -10.97 1.53
C THR A 232 17.67 -9.91 2.60
N ALA A 233 18.82 -9.47 3.11
CA ALA A 233 18.94 -8.50 4.19
C ALA A 233 17.76 -7.54 4.29
N THR A 234 16.93 -7.75 5.28
CA THR A 234 15.86 -6.82 5.59
C THR A 234 16.51 -5.60 6.20
N GLY A 235 16.03 -4.40 5.87
CA GLY A 235 16.56 -3.15 6.46
C GLY A 235 16.61 -3.12 8.00
N ALA A 236 16.22 -4.19 8.68
CA ALA A 236 16.41 -4.44 10.09
C ALA A 236 17.91 -4.38 10.50
N GLU A 237 18.83 -4.73 9.61
CA GLU A 237 20.29 -4.60 9.85
C GLU A 237 20.73 -3.13 9.93
N MET A 238 19.95 -2.22 9.39
CA MET A 238 20.19 -0.78 9.47
C MET A 238 19.63 -0.13 10.74
N LEU A 239 18.80 -0.85 11.51
CA LEU A 239 18.18 -0.34 12.74
C LEU A 239 19.19 0.21 13.77
N PRO A 240 20.34 -0.41 14.00
CA PRO A 240 21.36 0.14 14.91
C PRO A 240 21.82 1.55 14.51
N LEU A 241 21.87 1.84 13.19
CA LEU A 241 22.24 3.15 12.67
C LEU A 241 21.12 4.19 12.81
N LEU A 242 19.86 3.74 12.80
CA LEU A 242 18.68 4.61 12.90
C LEU A 242 18.31 4.95 14.35
N ILE A 243 18.60 4.06 15.31
CA ILE A 243 18.25 4.26 16.73
C ILE A 243 19.38 4.97 17.50
N GLY A 244 20.54 5.15 16.89
CA GLY A 244 21.74 5.61 17.59
C GLY A 244 22.28 4.57 18.57
N THR A 245 23.57 4.48 18.73
CA THR A 245 24.19 3.67 19.78
C THR A 245 23.70 4.19 21.14
N PRO A 246 23.24 3.31 22.04
CA PRO A 246 22.99 3.71 23.42
C PRO A 246 24.24 4.40 23.95
N ARG A 247 24.06 5.63 24.46
CA ARG A 247 25.17 6.35 25.10
C ARG A 247 25.67 5.44 26.21
N GLN A 248 26.86 4.87 26.07
CA GLN A 248 27.50 4.18 27.16
C GLN A 248 27.60 5.19 28.31
N PRO A 249 27.28 4.81 29.56
CA PRO A 249 27.51 5.68 30.67
C PRO A 249 28.99 6.06 30.63
N GLU A 250 29.26 7.37 30.65
CA GLU A 250 30.62 7.91 30.72
C GLU A 250 31.36 7.14 31.82
N ALA A 251 32.40 6.40 31.42
CA ALA A 251 33.30 5.82 32.39
C ALA A 251 33.84 6.99 33.23
N GLU A 252 33.65 6.89 34.55
CA GLU A 252 34.16 7.85 35.50
C GLU A 252 35.60 8.19 35.13
N ALA A 253 35.88 9.46 34.90
CA ALA A 253 37.22 9.92 34.57
C ALA A 253 38.18 9.48 35.69
N PRO A 254 39.35 8.89 35.35
CA PRO A 254 40.29 8.46 36.38
C PRO A 254 40.71 9.67 37.20
N ASP A 255 40.69 9.50 38.52
CA ASP A 255 41.12 10.48 39.50
C ASP A 255 42.60 10.84 39.29
N LEU A 256 42.89 12.04 38.80
CA LEU A 256 44.21 12.57 38.49
C LEU A 256 45.00 13.00 39.72
N THR A 257 44.59 12.60 40.92
CA THR A 257 45.29 13.00 42.17
C THR A 257 46.40 12.03 42.63
N THR A 258 46.72 10.99 41.86
CA THR A 258 47.83 10.08 42.20
C THR A 258 49.14 10.62 41.60
N PRO A 259 50.17 10.88 42.39
CA PRO A 259 51.46 11.40 41.90
C PRO A 259 52.18 10.36 41.01
N VAL A 260 52.53 10.76 39.79
CA VAL A 260 53.29 9.94 38.84
C VAL A 260 54.74 9.81 39.34
N GLN A 261 55.17 8.59 39.58
CA GLN A 261 56.61 8.29 39.80
C GLN A 261 57.38 8.37 38.46
N PRO A 262 58.57 8.96 38.41
CA PRO A 262 59.31 9.05 37.15
C PRO A 262 59.91 7.69 36.74
N HIS A 263 59.63 7.30 35.53
CA HIS A 263 60.22 6.11 34.89
C HIS A 263 61.70 6.37 34.53
N PRO A 264 62.60 5.37 34.67
CA PRO A 264 63.95 5.44 34.20
C PRO A 264 64.05 5.47 32.67
N PRO A 265 65.09 6.12 32.06
CA PRO A 265 65.22 6.24 30.62
C PRO A 265 65.45 4.89 29.93
N GLY A 266 64.69 4.56 28.92
CA GLY A 266 64.90 3.41 28.04
C GLY A 266 66.06 3.64 27.05
N PRO A 267 66.55 2.55 26.44
CA PRO A 267 67.70 2.64 25.54
C PRO A 267 67.38 3.32 24.21
N ALA A 268 68.39 4.03 23.66
CA ALA A 268 68.27 4.84 22.44
C ALA A 268 67.95 4.03 21.19
N GLU A 269 67.01 4.54 20.35
CA GLU A 269 66.75 4.02 19.01
C GLU A 269 67.81 4.42 18.00
N PRO A 270 68.14 3.56 17.01
CA PRO A 270 69.17 3.91 15.98
C PRO A 270 68.54 4.78 14.88
N GLU A 271 69.34 5.77 14.42
CA GLU A 271 68.96 6.71 13.34
C GLU A 271 68.78 6.04 11.99
N GLU A 272 67.70 6.36 11.31
CA GLU A 272 67.42 6.01 9.89
C GLU A 272 68.06 7.03 8.92
N PRO A 273 68.57 6.59 7.77
CA PRO A 273 69.29 7.50 6.83
C PRO A 273 68.23 8.19 5.90
N LYS A 274 68.44 9.48 5.67
CA LYS A 274 67.77 10.35 4.71
C LYS A 274 67.93 9.84 3.27
N ALA A 275 66.87 9.56 2.55
CA ALA A 275 66.85 9.38 1.11
C ALA A 275 66.18 10.56 0.40
N ALA A 276 66.76 10.94 -0.70
CA ALA A 276 66.62 12.19 -1.44
C ALA A 276 65.29 12.27 -2.28
N ALA A 277 64.93 13.51 -2.54
CA ALA A 277 63.90 13.94 -3.43
C ALA A 277 64.12 13.51 -4.89
N SER A 278 63.03 13.13 -5.57
CA SER A 278 62.94 13.24 -7.03
C SER A 278 61.51 13.64 -7.43
N ALA A 279 61.43 14.82 -8.00
CA ALA A 279 60.27 15.37 -8.66
C ALA A 279 60.03 14.69 -10.01
N ARG A 280 58.83 14.35 -10.36
CA ARG A 280 58.36 14.30 -11.76
C ARG A 280 56.97 14.86 -11.90
N ARG A 281 56.91 15.90 -12.66
CA ARG A 281 55.82 16.60 -13.30
C ARG A 281 55.42 15.84 -14.57
N VAL A 282 54.13 15.65 -14.82
CA VAL A 282 53.50 15.50 -16.15
C VAL A 282 52.05 15.81 -15.92
N GLU A 283 51.47 16.92 -16.28
CA GLU A 283 51.02 17.46 -17.57
C GLU A 283 49.65 16.90 -17.99
N MET A 284 48.71 17.86 -18.09
CA MET A 284 47.36 17.79 -18.61
C MET A 284 47.32 17.28 -20.04
N ALA A 285 46.24 16.61 -20.40
CA ALA A 285 45.52 16.81 -21.65
C ALA A 285 44.05 16.40 -21.54
N ALA A 286 43.20 17.32 -21.98
CA ALA A 286 41.77 17.18 -22.22
C ALA A 286 41.51 16.39 -23.51
N VAL A 287 40.41 15.64 -23.54
CA VAL A 287 39.34 15.69 -24.56
C VAL A 287 38.05 15.26 -23.89
#